data_727ed32af422de66c4361e4389208257
#
_entry.id   727ed32af422de66c4361e4389208257
#
_cell.length_a   1.000
_cell.length_b   1.000
_cell.length_c   1.000
_cell.angle_alpha   90.00
_cell.angle_beta   90.00
_cell.angle_gamma   90.00
#
_symmetry.space_group_name_H-M   'P 1'
#
loop_
_entity.id
_entity.type
_entity.pdbx_description
1 polymer ?
#
loop_
_entity_poly.entity_id
_entity_poly.type
_entity_poly.pdbx_seq_one_letter_code
_entity_poly.pdbx_strand_id
1 'polypeptide(L)'
;MDSSGQKQSLQMQIVSYALMVLVVIVVGLPLLWMVLGSLKTNQEIYSLPTRWLPTAPRWDNFADAWNAAPFGQFYINSIIITIAGAGLKVFNATLTAYAFAFLHFPGKNWLFLLLLAALMIPEQVTILPNYLTLADVFGQSWINTYQGIVLPGAATAFGTFLMRQSFLSLPREVLDAAKVDGCGHLRLLWDIVLPLSRPVLAT
;
A
#
# COMPACT_ATOMS: atom_id res chain seq x y z
N MET A 1 -19.72 -17.90 42.07
CA MET A 1 -19.31 -16.94 41.00
C MET A 1 -18.03 -16.28 41.47
N ASP A 2 -16.95 -16.59 40.81
CA ASP A 2 -15.59 -16.47 41.33
C ASP A 2 -15.08 -15.02 41.25
N SER A 3 -15.01 -14.31 42.38
CA SER A 3 -14.50 -12.95 42.50
C SER A 3 -13.02 -12.79 42.13
N SER A 4 -12.28 -13.90 42.11
CA SER A 4 -10.87 -13.97 41.71
C SER A 4 -10.67 -13.86 40.21
N GLY A 5 -11.51 -14.50 39.39
CA GLY A 5 -11.45 -14.40 37.92
C GLY A 5 -11.82 -13.00 37.39
N GLN A 6 -12.77 -12.35 38.05
CA GLN A 6 -13.19 -11.00 37.66
C GLN A 6 -12.14 -9.92 37.99
N LYS A 7 -11.42 -10.05 39.10
CA LYS A 7 -10.28 -9.19 39.47
C LYS A 7 -9.09 -9.38 38.55
N GLN A 8 -8.80 -10.61 38.13
CA GLN A 8 -7.71 -10.93 37.22
C GLN A 8 -7.97 -10.38 35.80
N SER A 9 -9.25 -10.40 35.36
CA SER A 9 -9.64 -9.78 34.09
C SER A 9 -9.51 -8.26 34.12
N LEU A 10 -9.87 -7.61 35.24
CA LEU A 10 -9.77 -6.16 35.41
C LEU A 10 -8.29 -5.71 35.44
N GLN A 11 -7.42 -6.42 36.15
CA GLN A 11 -5.99 -6.12 36.17
C GLN A 11 -5.37 -6.25 34.79
N MET A 12 -5.72 -7.30 34.03
CA MET A 12 -5.23 -7.50 32.66
C MET A 12 -5.71 -6.39 31.72
N GLN A 13 -6.93 -5.92 31.87
CA GLN A 13 -7.46 -4.77 31.13
C GLN A 13 -6.70 -3.48 31.45
N ILE A 14 -6.46 -3.19 32.74
CA ILE A 14 -5.69 -2.01 33.17
C ILE A 14 -4.28 -2.03 32.59
N VAL A 15 -3.59 -3.16 32.67
CA VAL A 15 -2.24 -3.31 32.09
C VAL A 15 -2.27 -3.12 30.57
N SER A 16 -3.27 -3.69 29.89
CA SER A 16 -3.41 -3.53 28.42
C SER A 16 -3.65 -2.06 28.04
N TYR A 17 -4.53 -1.35 28.74
CA TYR A 17 -4.76 0.07 28.50
C TYR A 17 -3.52 0.91 28.83
N ALA A 18 -2.80 0.62 29.90
CA ALA A 18 -1.57 1.32 30.25
C ALA A 18 -0.49 1.13 29.17
N LEU A 19 -0.33 -0.09 28.65
CA LEU A 19 0.57 -0.36 27.52
C LEU A 19 0.13 0.36 26.23
N MET A 20 -1.17 0.37 25.91
CA MET A 20 -1.68 1.09 24.74
C MET A 20 -1.41 2.60 24.87
N VAL A 21 -1.66 3.20 26.03
CA VAL A 21 -1.36 4.62 26.28
C VAL A 21 0.12 4.91 26.16
N LEU A 22 0.98 4.03 26.71
CA LEU A 22 2.43 4.16 26.57
C LEU A 22 2.85 4.14 25.10
N VAL A 23 2.35 3.18 24.32
CA VAL A 23 2.65 3.10 22.87
C VAL A 23 2.18 4.36 22.14
N VAL A 24 0.97 4.83 22.44
CA VAL A 24 0.43 6.07 21.83
C VAL A 24 1.31 7.29 22.17
N ILE A 25 1.81 7.40 23.41
CA ILE A 25 2.72 8.48 23.80
C ILE A 25 4.06 8.34 23.05
N VAL A 26 4.68 7.17 23.06
CA VAL A 26 5.99 6.94 22.44
C VAL A 26 5.95 7.19 20.92
N VAL A 27 4.89 6.72 20.25
CA VAL A 27 4.72 6.91 18.79
C VAL A 27 4.23 8.32 18.47
N GLY A 28 3.38 8.90 19.32
CA GLY A 28 2.80 10.22 19.10
C GLY A 28 3.76 11.38 19.38
N LEU A 29 4.71 11.19 20.31
CA LEU A 29 5.63 12.25 20.73
C LEU A 29 6.49 12.83 19.58
N PRO A 30 7.12 12.03 18.69
CA PRO A 30 7.80 12.53 17.52
C PRO A 30 6.87 13.30 16.56
N LEU A 31 5.64 12.84 16.38
CA LEU A 31 4.65 13.52 15.53
C LEU A 31 4.24 14.87 16.14
N LEU A 32 3.99 14.90 17.44
CA LEU A 32 3.71 16.14 18.18
C LEU A 32 4.88 17.12 18.06
N TRP A 33 6.13 16.62 18.22
CA TRP A 33 7.34 17.44 18.06
C TRP A 33 7.44 18.02 16.64
N MET A 34 7.14 17.24 15.61
CA MET A 34 7.15 17.70 14.22
C MET A 34 6.11 18.82 13.99
N VAL A 35 4.89 18.65 14.50
CA VAL A 35 3.82 19.67 14.39
C VAL A 35 4.19 20.94 15.17
N LEU A 36 4.69 20.81 16.39
CA LEU A 36 5.12 21.97 17.16
C LEU A 36 6.36 22.65 16.55
N GLY A 37 7.29 21.87 16.00
CA GLY A 37 8.47 22.35 15.31
C GLY A 37 8.15 23.16 14.06
N SER A 38 7.13 22.76 13.28
CA SER A 38 6.73 23.46 12.06
C SER A 38 6.23 24.90 12.33
N LEU A 39 5.83 25.21 13.57
CA LEU A 39 5.35 26.51 14.00
C LEU A 39 6.42 27.36 14.70
N LYS A 40 7.65 26.87 14.83
CA LYS A 40 8.76 27.55 15.52
C LYS A 40 9.62 28.34 14.55
N THR A 41 10.35 29.29 15.12
CA THR A 41 11.49 29.92 14.43
C THR A 41 12.70 28.98 14.44
N ASN A 42 13.65 29.17 13.49
CA ASN A 42 14.90 28.41 13.48
C ASN A 42 15.67 28.57 14.80
N GLN A 43 15.64 29.76 15.42
CA GLN A 43 16.30 30.00 16.70
C GLN A 43 15.67 29.18 17.84
N GLU A 44 14.35 29.01 17.84
CA GLU A 44 13.66 28.21 18.86
C GLU A 44 13.92 26.72 18.68
N ILE A 45 14.06 26.23 17.44
CA ILE A 45 14.34 24.83 17.16
C ILE A 45 15.71 24.43 17.72
N TYR A 46 16.71 25.30 17.57
CA TYR A 46 18.10 25.05 18.03
C TYR A 46 18.39 25.61 19.41
N SER A 47 17.37 26.13 20.15
CA SER A 47 17.61 26.73 21.47
C SER A 47 17.92 25.68 22.53
N LEU A 48 18.82 26.03 23.44
CA LEU A 48 19.11 25.26 24.65
C LEU A 48 18.81 26.16 25.88
N PRO A 49 18.00 25.69 26.85
CA PRO A 49 17.28 24.39 26.87
C PRO A 49 16.18 24.34 25.83
N THR A 50 15.86 23.11 25.37
CA THR A 50 14.85 22.86 24.33
C THR A 50 13.48 23.38 24.76
N ARG A 51 12.90 24.26 23.96
CA ARG A 51 11.52 24.75 24.18
C ARG A 51 10.53 23.82 23.48
N TRP A 52 9.57 23.28 24.21
CA TRP A 52 8.55 22.39 23.64
C TRP A 52 7.49 23.14 22.83
N LEU A 53 7.03 24.28 23.32
CA LEU A 53 6.00 25.09 22.66
C LEU A 53 6.64 26.28 21.92
N PRO A 54 6.09 26.69 20.76
CA PRO A 54 6.50 27.95 20.11
C PRO A 54 6.12 29.15 20.97
N THR A 55 6.99 30.15 21.06
CA THR A 55 6.68 31.41 21.75
C THR A 55 5.60 32.19 21.00
N ALA A 56 5.69 32.23 19.68
CA ALA A 56 4.68 32.77 18.77
C ALA A 56 4.56 31.85 17.55
N PRO A 57 3.39 31.22 17.34
CA PRO A 57 3.20 30.32 16.20
C PRO A 57 3.42 31.04 14.86
N ARG A 58 4.37 30.56 14.05
CA ARG A 58 4.68 31.08 12.72
C ARG A 58 3.97 30.29 11.63
N TRP A 59 2.79 30.73 11.26
CA TRP A 59 2.03 30.14 10.17
C TRP A 59 2.67 30.38 8.79
N ASP A 60 3.47 31.44 8.65
CA ASP A 60 4.19 31.78 7.42
C ASP A 60 5.18 30.69 7.01
N ASN A 61 5.67 29.88 7.96
CA ASN A 61 6.58 28.76 7.65
C ASN A 61 6.00 27.81 6.58
N PHE A 62 4.68 27.62 6.53
CA PHE A 62 4.04 26.79 5.53
C PHE A 62 4.07 27.43 4.14
N ALA A 63 3.85 28.74 4.06
CA ALA A 63 3.96 29.49 2.82
C ALA A 63 5.41 29.55 2.33
N ASP A 64 6.36 29.81 3.25
CA ASP A 64 7.78 29.81 2.97
C ASP A 64 8.25 28.45 2.44
N ALA A 65 7.84 27.36 3.10
CA ALA A 65 8.14 26.00 2.66
C ALA A 65 7.54 25.69 1.28
N TRP A 66 6.27 26.08 1.04
CA TRP A 66 5.61 25.86 -0.24
C TRP A 66 6.33 26.57 -1.40
N ASN A 67 6.83 27.77 -1.14
CA ASN A 67 7.53 28.58 -2.15
C ASN A 67 9.03 28.21 -2.30
N ALA A 68 9.61 27.48 -1.33
CA ALA A 68 11.00 27.06 -1.38
C ALA A 68 11.30 25.99 -2.44
N ALA A 69 10.27 25.26 -2.91
CA ALA A 69 10.40 24.23 -3.92
C ALA A 69 9.09 24.12 -4.73
N PRO A 70 9.11 23.52 -5.93
CA PRO A 70 7.92 23.36 -6.76
C PRO A 70 6.98 22.26 -6.23
N PHE A 71 6.48 22.40 -4.99
CA PHE A 71 5.64 21.41 -4.33
C PHE A 71 4.39 21.04 -5.13
N GLY A 72 3.75 22.02 -5.81
CA GLY A 72 2.62 21.76 -6.66
C GLY A 72 2.91 20.71 -7.74
N GLN A 73 4.09 20.82 -8.37
CA GLN A 73 4.51 19.82 -9.37
C GLN A 73 4.83 18.47 -8.74
N PHE A 74 5.45 18.45 -7.54
CA PHE A 74 5.71 17.21 -6.82
C PHE A 74 4.43 16.48 -6.44
N TYR A 75 3.41 17.20 -5.98
CA TYR A 75 2.09 16.61 -5.69
C TYR A 75 1.42 16.05 -6.95
N ILE A 76 1.41 16.79 -8.06
CA ILE A 76 0.85 16.31 -9.32
C ILE A 76 1.57 15.05 -9.79
N ASN A 77 2.91 15.05 -9.79
CA ASN A 77 3.71 13.89 -10.17
C ASN A 77 3.39 12.68 -9.28
N SER A 78 3.32 12.89 -7.96
CA SER A 78 2.99 11.82 -7.00
C SER A 78 1.58 11.26 -7.24
N ILE A 79 0.59 12.11 -7.50
CA ILE A 79 -0.78 11.69 -7.83
C ILE A 79 -0.79 10.84 -9.10
N ILE A 80 -0.14 11.30 -10.16
CA ILE A 80 -0.07 10.58 -11.45
C ILE A 80 0.58 9.22 -11.25
N ILE A 81 1.76 9.18 -10.61
CA ILE A 81 2.51 7.93 -10.38
C ILE A 81 1.71 6.96 -9.50
N THR A 82 1.08 7.48 -8.45
CA THR A 82 0.28 6.65 -7.53
C THR A 82 -0.95 6.06 -8.22
N ILE A 83 -1.73 6.89 -8.91
CA ILE A 83 -2.95 6.42 -9.60
C ILE A 83 -2.59 5.46 -10.73
N ALA A 84 -1.61 5.81 -11.57
CA ALA A 84 -1.18 4.95 -12.67
C ALA A 84 -0.54 3.66 -12.16
N GLY A 85 0.36 3.75 -11.19
CA GLY A 85 1.07 2.58 -10.64
C GLY A 85 0.15 1.65 -9.87
N ALA A 86 -0.66 2.16 -8.93
CA ALA A 86 -1.60 1.34 -8.17
C ALA A 86 -2.70 0.76 -9.08
N GLY A 87 -3.26 1.58 -9.98
CA GLY A 87 -4.26 1.13 -10.94
C GLY A 87 -3.76 0.00 -11.82
N LEU A 88 -2.56 0.13 -12.37
CA LEU A 88 -1.95 -0.89 -13.22
C LEU A 88 -1.61 -2.17 -12.45
N LYS A 89 -1.12 -2.05 -11.21
CA LYS A 89 -0.87 -3.21 -10.32
C LYS A 89 -2.16 -3.97 -10.01
N VAL A 90 -3.21 -3.27 -9.59
CA VAL A 90 -4.51 -3.88 -9.27
C VAL A 90 -5.12 -4.53 -10.51
N PHE A 91 -5.07 -3.84 -11.65
CA PHE A 91 -5.58 -4.37 -12.92
C PHE A 91 -4.89 -5.68 -13.32
N ASN A 92 -3.56 -5.68 -13.35
CA ASN A 92 -2.77 -6.88 -13.68
C ASN A 92 -2.97 -8.00 -12.66
N ALA A 93 -2.95 -7.68 -11.36
CA ALA A 93 -3.18 -8.66 -10.30
C ALA A 93 -4.56 -9.30 -10.43
N THR A 94 -5.59 -8.50 -10.74
CA THR A 94 -6.97 -8.97 -10.93
C THR A 94 -7.08 -9.96 -12.09
N LEU A 95 -6.57 -9.60 -13.27
CA LEU A 95 -6.64 -10.46 -14.45
C LEU A 95 -5.84 -11.74 -14.25
N THR A 96 -4.63 -11.62 -13.70
CA THR A 96 -3.75 -12.77 -13.45
C THR A 96 -4.34 -13.69 -12.39
N ALA A 97 -4.87 -13.12 -11.29
CA ALA A 97 -5.54 -13.89 -10.24
C ALA A 97 -6.78 -14.63 -10.76
N TYR A 98 -7.59 -13.96 -11.60
CA TYR A 98 -8.75 -14.59 -12.23
C TYR A 98 -8.34 -15.77 -13.11
N ALA A 99 -7.32 -15.62 -13.92
CA ALA A 99 -6.80 -16.70 -14.75
C ALA A 99 -6.32 -17.88 -13.88
N PHE A 100 -5.56 -17.62 -12.82
CA PHE A 100 -5.10 -18.64 -11.89
C PHE A 100 -6.19 -19.22 -10.97
N ALA A 101 -7.30 -18.53 -10.76
CA ALA A 101 -8.43 -19.08 -9.99
C ALA A 101 -9.33 -19.96 -10.86
N PHE A 102 -9.83 -19.43 -11.97
CA PHE A 102 -10.98 -19.97 -12.67
C PHE A 102 -10.67 -20.56 -14.05
N LEU A 103 -9.62 -20.13 -14.73
CA LEU A 103 -9.30 -20.68 -16.05
C LEU A 103 -8.55 -22.02 -15.95
N HIS A 104 -8.70 -22.85 -16.99
CA HIS A 104 -7.99 -24.13 -17.14
C HIS A 104 -7.02 -23.99 -18.31
N PHE A 105 -5.73 -24.09 -18.02
CA PHE A 105 -4.68 -24.07 -19.04
C PHE A 105 -3.51 -24.96 -18.62
N PRO A 106 -2.73 -25.51 -19.57
CA PRO A 106 -1.60 -26.36 -19.27
C PRO A 106 -0.51 -25.56 -18.51
N GLY A 107 0.14 -26.20 -17.54
CA GLY A 107 1.21 -25.58 -16.77
C GLY A 107 0.76 -24.59 -15.68
N LYS A 108 -0.56 -24.38 -15.47
CA LYS A 108 -1.11 -23.44 -14.49
C LYS A 108 -0.42 -23.48 -13.12
N ASN A 109 -0.25 -24.67 -12.55
CA ASN A 109 0.31 -24.83 -11.22
C ASN A 109 1.81 -24.49 -11.18
N TRP A 110 2.55 -24.85 -12.24
CA TRP A 110 3.97 -24.50 -12.38
C TRP A 110 4.17 -23.00 -12.54
N LEU A 111 3.37 -22.35 -13.39
CA LEU A 111 3.43 -20.90 -13.55
C LEU A 111 3.06 -20.16 -12.26
N PHE A 112 2.08 -20.67 -11.51
CA PHE A 112 1.74 -20.09 -10.21
C PHE A 112 2.86 -20.29 -9.19
N LEU A 113 3.52 -21.46 -9.18
CA LEU A 113 4.67 -21.70 -8.32
C LEU A 113 5.85 -20.78 -8.68
N LEU A 114 6.13 -20.55 -9.95
CA LEU A 114 7.14 -19.60 -10.40
C LEU A 114 6.81 -18.16 -9.98
N LEU A 115 5.53 -17.78 -10.07
CA LEU A 115 5.07 -16.49 -9.56
C LEU A 115 5.32 -16.34 -8.05
N LEU A 116 5.06 -17.39 -7.27
CA LEU A 116 5.36 -17.39 -5.83
C LEU A 116 6.87 -17.36 -5.56
N ALA A 117 7.67 -18.08 -6.36
CA ALA A 117 9.12 -18.05 -6.24
C ALA A 117 9.69 -16.64 -6.48
N ALA A 118 9.05 -15.84 -7.35
CA ALA A 118 9.43 -14.45 -7.57
C ALA A 118 9.30 -13.58 -6.30
N LEU A 119 8.42 -13.92 -5.35
CA LEU A 119 8.33 -13.23 -4.05
C LEU A 119 9.56 -13.43 -3.16
N MET A 120 10.35 -14.47 -3.42
CA MET A 120 11.58 -14.74 -2.66
C MET A 120 12.76 -13.88 -3.14
N ILE A 121 12.64 -13.20 -4.28
CA ILE A 121 13.67 -12.32 -4.80
C ILE A 121 13.57 -10.98 -4.08
N PRO A 122 14.61 -10.55 -3.34
CA PRO A 122 14.62 -9.24 -2.71
C PRO A 122 14.56 -8.12 -3.78
N GLU A 123 13.70 -7.13 -3.57
CA GLU A 123 13.56 -6.01 -4.52
C GLU A 123 14.88 -5.27 -4.74
N GLN A 124 15.76 -5.24 -3.73
CA GLN A 124 17.07 -4.59 -3.79
C GLN A 124 17.96 -5.16 -4.90
N VAL A 125 17.83 -6.45 -5.19
CA VAL A 125 18.61 -7.12 -6.25
C VAL A 125 18.19 -6.64 -7.65
N THR A 126 16.94 -6.22 -7.82
CA THR A 126 16.38 -5.78 -9.10
C THR A 126 16.62 -4.32 -9.41
N ILE A 127 17.10 -3.51 -8.45
CA ILE A 127 17.30 -2.05 -8.62
C ILE A 127 18.29 -1.77 -9.76
N LEU A 128 19.47 -2.36 -9.70
CA LEU A 128 20.52 -2.14 -10.71
C LEU A 128 20.12 -2.68 -12.10
N PRO A 129 19.66 -3.93 -12.26
CA PRO A 129 19.12 -4.41 -13.54
C PRO A 129 18.01 -3.53 -14.10
N ASN A 130 17.05 -3.10 -13.29
CA ASN A 130 15.98 -2.20 -13.74
C ASN A 130 16.55 -0.86 -14.23
N TYR A 131 17.49 -0.26 -13.49
CA TYR A 131 18.11 1.00 -13.89
C TYR A 131 18.81 0.86 -15.24
N LEU A 132 19.59 -0.20 -15.46
CA LEU A 132 20.30 -0.45 -16.71
C LEU A 132 19.31 -0.70 -17.88
N THR A 133 18.24 -1.43 -17.63
CA THR A 133 17.18 -1.66 -18.62
C THR A 133 16.48 -0.35 -19.00
N LEU A 134 16.18 0.51 -18.02
CA LEU A 134 15.50 1.78 -18.24
C LEU A 134 16.41 2.84 -18.86
N ALA A 135 17.74 2.67 -18.76
CA ALA A 135 18.70 3.58 -19.37
C ALA A 135 18.63 3.55 -20.91
N ASP A 136 18.29 2.38 -21.48
CA ASP A 136 18.09 2.21 -22.92
C ASP A 136 16.94 1.23 -23.19
N VAL A 137 15.77 1.76 -23.48
CA VAL A 137 14.59 1.01 -23.89
C VAL A 137 14.32 1.35 -25.36
N PHE A 138 14.72 0.46 -26.27
CA PHE A 138 14.60 0.65 -27.72
C PHE A 138 15.24 1.97 -28.22
N GLY A 139 16.43 2.29 -27.73
CA GLY A 139 17.17 3.52 -28.11
C GLY A 139 16.69 4.79 -27.39
N GLN A 140 15.85 4.68 -26.39
CA GLN A 140 15.34 5.80 -25.59
C GLN A 140 15.55 5.56 -24.10
N SER A 141 16.01 6.60 -23.38
CA SER A 141 16.08 6.52 -21.93
C SER A 141 14.72 6.78 -21.30
N TRP A 142 14.29 5.85 -20.46
CA TRP A 142 13.09 6.00 -19.62
C TRP A 142 13.41 6.41 -18.20
N ILE A 143 14.68 6.70 -17.89
CA ILE A 143 15.08 7.23 -16.59
C ILE A 143 14.39 8.58 -16.38
N ASN A 144 13.90 8.81 -15.16
CA ASN A 144 13.18 10.03 -14.76
C ASN A 144 11.91 10.32 -15.58
N THR A 145 11.23 9.27 -16.06
CA THR A 145 9.94 9.38 -16.73
C THR A 145 8.85 8.64 -15.98
N TYR A 146 7.58 8.99 -16.19
CA TYR A 146 6.45 8.29 -15.55
C TYR A 146 6.41 6.81 -15.90
N GLN A 147 6.59 6.46 -17.17
CA GLN A 147 6.62 5.07 -17.61
C GLN A 147 7.78 4.28 -16.98
N GLY A 148 8.95 4.89 -16.83
CA GLY A 148 10.10 4.26 -16.19
C GLY A 148 9.87 3.96 -14.71
N ILE A 149 9.02 4.74 -14.02
CA ILE A 149 8.67 4.49 -12.62
C ILE A 149 7.51 3.48 -12.51
N VAL A 150 6.50 3.59 -13.36
CA VAL A 150 5.24 2.82 -13.25
C VAL A 150 5.36 1.41 -13.81
N LEU A 151 5.99 1.24 -14.99
CA LEU A 151 5.96 -0.04 -15.71
C LEU A 151 6.76 -1.17 -15.05
N PRO A 152 7.96 -0.96 -14.48
CA PRO A 152 8.67 -2.04 -13.79
C PRO A 152 7.91 -2.64 -12.61
N GLY A 153 7.13 -1.80 -11.93
CA GLY A 153 6.28 -2.21 -10.80
C GLY A 153 4.86 -2.66 -11.17
N ALA A 154 4.51 -2.72 -12.46
CA ALA A 154 3.15 -2.99 -12.92
C ALA A 154 2.65 -4.41 -12.59
N ALA A 155 3.54 -5.39 -12.53
CA ALA A 155 3.23 -6.75 -12.12
C ALA A 155 3.55 -6.95 -10.65
N THR A 156 2.61 -7.53 -9.90
CA THR A 156 2.79 -7.85 -8.48
C THR A 156 2.41 -9.30 -8.21
N ALA A 157 3.39 -10.10 -7.79
CA ALA A 157 3.16 -11.49 -7.41
C ALA A 157 2.34 -11.57 -6.13
N PHE A 158 2.60 -10.69 -5.15
CA PHE A 158 1.87 -10.63 -3.89
C PHE A 158 0.39 -10.26 -4.09
N GLY A 159 0.10 -9.21 -4.86
CA GLY A 159 -1.27 -8.82 -5.20
C GLY A 159 -2.02 -9.94 -5.93
N THR A 160 -1.37 -10.59 -6.90
CA THR A 160 -1.95 -11.75 -7.61
C THR A 160 -2.27 -12.90 -6.66
N PHE A 161 -1.36 -13.20 -5.72
CA PHE A 161 -1.58 -14.25 -4.72
C PHE A 161 -2.78 -13.93 -3.81
N LEU A 162 -2.82 -12.73 -3.22
CA LEU A 162 -3.92 -12.33 -2.32
C LEU A 162 -5.26 -12.36 -3.04
N MET A 163 -5.34 -11.78 -4.24
CA MET A 163 -6.57 -11.79 -5.02
C MET A 163 -7.01 -13.18 -5.43
N ARG A 164 -6.07 -14.06 -5.84
CA ARG A 164 -6.40 -15.44 -6.13
C ARG A 164 -6.96 -16.17 -4.92
N GLN A 165 -6.40 -16.00 -3.72
CA GLN A 165 -6.93 -16.61 -2.50
C GLN A 165 -8.35 -16.13 -2.20
N SER A 166 -8.58 -14.81 -2.33
CA SER A 166 -9.92 -14.25 -2.19
C SER A 166 -10.91 -14.83 -3.22
N PHE A 167 -10.53 -14.92 -4.49
CA PHE A 167 -11.37 -15.47 -5.54
C PHE A 167 -11.73 -16.95 -5.30
N LEU A 168 -10.78 -17.73 -4.80
CA LEU A 168 -11.01 -19.14 -4.46
C LEU A 168 -11.88 -19.34 -3.21
N SER A 169 -12.02 -18.32 -2.35
CA SER A 169 -12.88 -18.36 -1.16
C SER A 169 -14.34 -18.00 -1.45
N LEU A 170 -14.66 -17.55 -2.67
CA LEU A 170 -16.03 -17.21 -3.05
C LEU A 170 -16.93 -18.45 -3.10
N PRO A 171 -18.22 -18.32 -2.68
CA PRO A 171 -19.17 -19.42 -2.76
C PRO A 171 -19.35 -19.91 -4.21
N ARG A 172 -19.20 -21.22 -4.41
CA ARG A 172 -19.32 -21.82 -5.75
C ARG A 172 -20.73 -21.68 -6.33
N GLU A 173 -21.74 -21.71 -5.46
CA GLU A 173 -23.15 -21.56 -5.83
C GLU A 173 -23.40 -20.26 -6.60
N VAL A 174 -22.79 -19.16 -6.17
CA VAL A 174 -22.90 -17.85 -6.85
C VAL A 174 -22.23 -17.88 -8.23
N LEU A 175 -21.04 -18.48 -8.31
CA LEU A 175 -20.30 -18.59 -9.56
C LEU A 175 -20.99 -19.51 -10.58
N ASP A 176 -21.58 -20.61 -10.09
CA ASP A 176 -22.28 -21.57 -10.95
C ASP A 176 -23.64 -21.04 -11.41
N ALA A 177 -24.40 -20.33 -10.54
CA ALA A 177 -25.60 -19.62 -10.94
C ALA A 177 -25.31 -18.60 -12.06
N ALA A 178 -24.26 -17.82 -11.94
CA ALA A 178 -23.86 -16.86 -12.97
C ALA A 178 -23.53 -17.53 -14.32
N LYS A 179 -22.89 -18.71 -14.29
CA LYS A 179 -22.63 -19.49 -15.53
C LYS A 179 -23.92 -20.01 -16.16
N VAL A 180 -24.87 -20.47 -15.34
CA VAL A 180 -26.20 -20.91 -15.82
C VAL A 180 -26.94 -19.74 -16.47
N ASP A 181 -26.81 -18.53 -15.92
CA ASP A 181 -27.35 -17.28 -16.50
C ASP A 181 -26.61 -16.84 -17.76
N GLY A 182 -25.58 -17.57 -18.24
CA GLY A 182 -24.86 -17.28 -19.46
C GLY A 182 -23.78 -16.20 -19.31
N CYS A 183 -23.32 -15.88 -18.08
CA CYS A 183 -22.24 -14.93 -17.86
C CYS A 183 -20.92 -15.42 -18.46
N GLY A 184 -20.37 -14.67 -19.42
CA GLY A 184 -19.01 -14.88 -19.91
C GLY A 184 -17.96 -14.47 -18.87
N HIS A 185 -16.70 -14.89 -19.08
CA HIS A 185 -15.60 -14.67 -18.13
C HIS A 185 -15.39 -13.21 -17.71
N LEU A 186 -15.44 -12.26 -18.65
CA LEU A 186 -15.26 -10.84 -18.32
C LEU A 186 -16.41 -10.31 -17.48
N ARG A 187 -17.66 -10.66 -17.82
CA ARG A 187 -18.82 -10.25 -17.06
C ARG A 187 -18.82 -10.88 -15.67
N LEU A 188 -18.45 -12.16 -15.56
CA LEU A 188 -18.29 -12.84 -14.28
C LEU A 188 -17.26 -12.13 -13.40
N LEU A 189 -16.12 -11.72 -13.97
CA LEU A 189 -15.08 -10.99 -13.24
C LEU A 189 -15.58 -9.64 -12.72
N TRP A 190 -16.15 -8.80 -13.61
CA TRP A 190 -16.49 -7.41 -13.28
C TRP A 190 -17.73 -7.27 -12.44
N ASP A 191 -18.77 -8.07 -12.74
CA ASP A 191 -20.10 -7.90 -12.12
C ASP A 191 -20.25 -8.73 -10.83
N ILE A 192 -19.45 -9.78 -10.64
CA ILE A 192 -19.63 -10.74 -9.53
C ILE A 192 -18.35 -10.86 -8.70
N VAL A 193 -17.25 -11.32 -9.29
CA VAL A 193 -16.03 -11.66 -8.55
C VAL A 193 -15.42 -10.43 -7.88
N LEU A 194 -15.23 -9.33 -8.62
CA LEU A 194 -14.65 -8.09 -8.09
C LEU A 194 -15.52 -7.43 -7.01
N PRO A 195 -16.84 -7.26 -7.20
CA PRO A 195 -17.68 -6.70 -6.14
C PRO A 195 -17.67 -7.52 -4.84
N LEU A 196 -17.63 -8.84 -4.92
CA LEU A 196 -17.54 -9.72 -3.75
C LEU A 196 -16.16 -9.71 -3.09
N SER A 197 -15.11 -9.33 -3.85
CA SER A 197 -13.72 -9.28 -3.38
C SER A 197 -13.26 -7.87 -3.01
N ARG A 198 -14.17 -6.90 -2.86
CA ARG A 198 -13.84 -5.50 -2.49
C ARG A 198 -12.91 -5.35 -1.28
N PRO A 199 -13.06 -6.13 -0.18
CA PRO A 199 -12.15 -6.00 0.96
C PRO A 199 -10.68 -6.23 0.60
N VAL A 200 -10.41 -7.20 -0.27
CA VAL A 200 -9.04 -7.52 -0.72
C VAL A 200 -8.49 -6.48 -1.72
N LEU A 201 -9.38 -5.82 -2.48
CA LEU A 201 -8.96 -4.73 -3.38
C LEU A 201 -8.49 -3.49 -2.61
N ALA A 202 -8.94 -3.31 -1.37
CA ALA A 202 -8.58 -2.18 -0.52
C ALA A 202 -7.33 -2.43 0.33
N THR A 203 -6.78 -3.66 0.29
CA THR A 203 -5.56 -4.06 0.99
C THR A 203 -4.35 -3.93 0.09
#